data_bd177fc34579af0ab256a0fc38a5f5c9
#
_entry.id   bd177fc34579af0ab256a0fc38a5f5c9
#
_cell.length_a   1.000
_cell.length_b   1.000
_cell.length_c   1.000
_cell.angle_alpha   90.00
_cell.angle_beta   90.00
_cell.angle_gamma   90.00
#
_symmetry.space_group_name_H-M   'P 1'
#
loop_
_entity.id
_entity.type
_entity.pdbx_description
1 polymer ?
#
loop_
_entity_poly.entity_id
_entity_poly.type
_entity_poly.pdbx_seq_one_letter_code
_entity_poly.pdbx_strand_id
1 'polypeptide(L)' 'INKIILEVAKDNNPALKLYESCNFEITGKRRDYYSSPEGKKIDAIIMTKSI' A
#
# COMPACT_ATOMS: atom_id res chain seq x y z
N ILE A 1 8.77 12.85 -14.39
CA ILE A 1 8.39 11.75 -13.49
C ILE A 1 7.35 10.89 -14.20
N ASN A 2 7.62 9.60 -14.23
CA ASN A 2 6.78 8.65 -14.97
C ASN A 2 6.06 7.67 -14.06
N LYS A 3 6.13 7.86 -12.76
CA LYS A 3 5.54 6.93 -11.81
C LYS A 3 4.92 7.64 -10.63
N ILE A 4 3.85 7.04 -10.11
CA ILE A 4 3.27 7.42 -8.84
C ILE A 4 3.49 6.24 -7.90
N ILE A 5 4.07 6.49 -6.73
CA ILE A 5 4.33 5.46 -5.74
C ILE A 5 3.57 5.83 -4.48
N LEU A 6 2.86 4.86 -3.92
CA LEU A 6 2.15 5.06 -2.66
C LEU A 6 2.29 3.84 -1.76
N GLU A 7 1.95 4.02 -0.49
CA GLU A 7 1.98 2.96 0.49
C GLU A 7 0.61 2.85 1.15
N VAL A 8 0.14 1.62 1.30
CA VAL A 8 -1.18 1.33 1.85
C VAL A 8 -1.03 0.29 2.94
N ALA A 9 -1.73 0.45 4.05
CA ALA A 9 -1.73 -0.57 5.10
C ALA A 9 -2.26 -1.89 4.54
N LYS A 10 -1.60 -2.98 4.87
CA LYS A 10 -1.94 -4.30 4.33
C LYS A 10 -3.39 -4.72 4.65
N ASP A 11 -3.92 -4.28 5.76
CA ASP A 11 -5.27 -4.62 6.17
C ASP A 11 -6.34 -3.67 5.61
N ASN A 12 -5.94 -2.67 4.86
CA ASN A 12 -6.87 -1.70 4.28
C ASN A 12 -7.33 -2.20 2.91
N ASN A 13 -8.17 -3.24 2.92
CA ASN A 13 -8.67 -3.85 1.70
C ASN A 13 -9.42 -2.90 0.77
N PRO A 14 -10.28 -2.01 1.27
CA PRO A 14 -10.96 -1.05 0.37
C PRO A 14 -9.96 -0.18 -0.40
N ALA A 15 -8.89 0.28 0.25
CA ALA A 15 -7.89 1.11 -0.42
C ALA A 15 -7.10 0.30 -1.44
N LEU A 16 -6.72 -0.94 -1.09
CA LEU A 16 -6.01 -1.81 -2.02
C LEU A 16 -6.84 -2.05 -3.29
N LYS A 17 -8.13 -2.32 -3.13
CA LYS A 17 -9.01 -2.54 -4.28
C LYS A 17 -9.18 -1.28 -5.11
N LEU A 18 -9.28 -0.13 -4.44
CA LEU A 18 -9.39 1.14 -5.14
C LEU A 18 -8.17 1.39 -6.04
N TYR A 19 -6.98 1.22 -5.49
CA TYR A 19 -5.76 1.49 -6.24
C TYR A 19 -5.54 0.46 -7.34
N GLU A 20 -5.90 -0.80 -7.12
CA GLU A 20 -5.86 -1.80 -8.17
C GLU A 20 -6.77 -1.41 -9.33
N SER A 21 -7.96 -0.90 -9.04
CA SER A 21 -8.88 -0.47 -10.09
C SER A 21 -8.37 0.78 -10.83
N CYS A 22 -7.43 1.51 -10.23
CA CYS A 22 -6.77 2.64 -10.86
C CYS A 22 -5.48 2.24 -11.57
N ASN A 23 -5.26 0.95 -11.78
CA ASN A 23 -4.09 0.40 -12.48
C ASN A 23 -2.79 0.50 -11.70
N PHE A 24 -2.86 0.58 -10.39
CA PHE A 24 -1.66 0.44 -9.56
C PHE A 24 -1.30 -1.04 -9.42
N GLU A 25 -0.02 -1.32 -9.39
CA GLU A 25 0.50 -2.67 -9.19
C GLU A 25 1.25 -2.75 -7.87
N ILE A 26 1.20 -3.91 -7.22
CA ILE A 26 1.96 -4.14 -6.01
C ILE A 26 3.41 -4.38 -6.42
N THR A 27 4.32 -3.53 -5.95
CA THR A 27 5.73 -3.60 -6.31
C THR A 27 6.64 -3.88 -5.12
N GLY A 28 6.10 -3.89 -3.91
CA GLY A 28 6.89 -4.17 -2.73
C GLY A 28 6.07 -4.13 -1.48
N LYS A 29 6.76 -4.24 -0.36
CA LYS A 29 6.12 -4.23 0.94
C LYS A 29 7.11 -3.77 1.99
N ARG A 30 6.64 -3.01 2.99
CA ARG A 30 7.44 -2.64 4.15
C ARG A 30 6.89 -3.35 5.38
N ARG A 31 7.75 -4.07 6.06
CA ARG A 31 7.36 -4.78 7.28
C ARG A 31 7.13 -3.81 8.42
N ASP A 32 6.09 -4.06 9.18
CA ASP A 32 5.84 -3.38 10.45
C ASP A 32 5.87 -1.85 10.31
N TYR A 33 5.40 -1.34 9.19
CA TYR A 33 5.45 0.08 8.89
C TYR A 33 4.46 0.90 9.71
N TYR A 34 3.28 0.34 9.95
CA TYR A 34 2.25 1.00 10.75
C TYR A 34 2.14 0.34 12.12
N SER A 35 1.83 1.15 13.13
CA SER A 35 1.52 0.62 14.47
C SER A 35 0.09 0.99 14.81
N SER A 36 -0.69 0.01 15.25
CA SER A 36 -2.03 0.28 15.73
C SER A 36 -1.98 0.74 17.19
N PRO A 37 -3.04 1.39 17.69
CA PRO A 37 -3.11 1.78 19.11
C PRO A 37 -2.99 0.58 20.06
N GLU A 38 -3.28 -0.61 19.57
CA GLU A 38 -3.22 -1.84 20.36
C GLU A 38 -1.84 -2.48 20.35
N GLY A 39 -0.87 -1.83 19.70
CA GLY A 39 0.49 -2.34 19.64
C GLY A 39 0.73 -3.35 18.53
N LYS A 40 -0.25 -3.61 17.69
CA LYS A 40 -0.06 -4.50 16.54
C LYS A 40 0.69 -3.77 15.47
N LYS A 41 1.57 -4.49 14.80
CA LYS A 41 2.31 -3.94 13.67
C LYS A 41 1.72 -4.43 12.38
N ILE A 42 1.58 -3.54 11.43
CA ILE A 42 0.91 -3.80 10.15
C ILE A 42 1.88 -3.44 9.04
N ASP A 43 2.02 -4.36 8.08
CA ASP A 43 2.87 -4.11 6.93
C ASP A 43 2.24 -3.09 5.99
N ALA A 44 3.07 -2.34 5.29
CA ALA A 44 2.62 -1.46 4.23
C ALA A 44 2.83 -2.16 2.89
N ILE A 45 1.86 -2.02 2.02
CA ILE A 45 1.96 -2.50 0.64
C ILE A 45 2.36 -1.33 -0.22
N ILE A 46 3.43 -1.50 -0.98
CA ILE A 46 3.92 -0.46 -1.90
C ILE A 46 3.29 -0.71 -3.26
N MET A 47 2.62 0.30 -3.77
CA MET A 47 1.95 0.22 -5.06
C MET A 47 2.49 1.29 -5.99
N THR A 48 2.64 0.95 -7.24
CA THR A 48 3.22 1.84 -8.24
C THR A 48 2.33 1.86 -9.48
N LYS A 49 2.19 3.04 -10.04
CA LYS A 49 1.49 3.22 -11.32
C LYS A 49 2.39 3.99 -12.26
N SER A 50 2.56 3.45 -13.47
CA SER A 50 3.24 4.17 -14.55
C SER A 50 2.25 5.11 -15.22
N ILE A 51 2.72 6.29 -15.52
CA ILE A 51 1.90 7.31 -16.17
C ILE A 51 2.19 7.33 -17.66
#